data_45c3a44ae0a2f7bd00e8e705a5ef89a1
#
_entry.id   45c3a44ae0a2f7bd00e8e705a5ef89a1
#
_cell.length_a   1.000
_cell.length_b   1.000
_cell.length_c   1.000
_cell.angle_alpha   90.00
_cell.angle_beta   90.00
_cell.angle_gamma   90.00
#
_symmetry.space_group_name_H-M   'P 1'
#
loop_
_entity.id
_entity.type
_entity.pdbx_description
1 polymer ?
#
loop_
_entity_poly.entity_id
_entity_poly.type
_entity_poly.pdbx_seq_one_letter_code
_entity_poly.pdbx_strand_id
1 'polypeptide(L)'
;MGALVLLVGGCGGKSQPPLSKADYVKQMKVIGQSLSTSINSIADVRTPKAAATALTKVQDDLKTAADEMKKINPPADVKDAHEKLTQAVSDFADQLGPVIDKLNGGDLSALATVTTLKAFRDLQTAAGEITKAGYNISG
;
A
#
# COMPACT_ATOMS: atom_id res chain seq x y z
N MET A 1 48.23 14.94 9.96
CA MET A 1 47.59 16.20 9.67
C MET A 1 46.22 15.91 9.11
N GLY A 2 45.20 16.05 9.97
CA GLY A 2 43.83 15.75 9.61
C GLY A 2 43.18 16.93 8.90
N ALA A 3 42.44 16.66 7.84
CA ALA A 3 41.52 17.60 7.25
C ALA A 3 40.08 17.17 7.59
N LEU A 4 39.51 17.85 8.57
CA LEU A 4 38.12 17.72 8.98
C LEU A 4 37.27 18.49 7.97
N VAL A 5 36.52 17.83 7.09
CA VAL A 5 35.55 18.46 6.23
C VAL A 5 34.21 18.51 6.98
N LEU A 6 33.90 19.68 7.53
CA LEU A 6 32.58 20.01 8.06
C LEU A 6 31.62 20.23 6.88
N LEU A 7 30.73 19.28 6.63
CA LEU A 7 29.58 19.47 5.76
C LEU A 7 28.53 20.24 6.54
N VAL A 8 28.44 21.51 6.24
CA VAL A 8 27.40 22.43 6.71
C VAL A 8 26.05 22.00 6.13
N GLY A 9 25.12 21.73 7.03
CA GLY A 9 23.74 21.43 6.69
C GLY A 9 23.06 22.59 5.99
N GLY A 10 22.67 22.40 4.73
CA GLY A 10 21.76 23.25 4.01
C GLY A 10 20.33 22.72 4.16
N CYS A 11 19.48 23.41 4.90
CA CYS A 11 18.03 23.27 4.84
C CYS A 11 17.54 23.75 3.47
N GLY A 12 17.31 22.84 2.57
CA GLY A 12 16.59 23.03 1.33
C GLY A 12 15.96 21.71 0.98
N GLY A 13 14.65 21.69 0.66
CA GLY A 13 13.89 20.47 0.35
C GLY A 13 14.62 19.56 -0.63
N LYS A 14 15.41 18.67 -0.12
CA LYS A 14 16.13 17.69 -0.93
C LYS A 14 15.15 16.59 -1.26
N SER A 15 14.69 16.56 -2.51
CA SER A 15 14.15 15.35 -3.11
C SER A 15 15.17 14.24 -2.85
N GLN A 16 14.81 13.23 -2.09
CA GLN A 16 15.69 12.08 -1.90
C GLN A 16 16.04 11.49 -3.27
N PRO A 17 17.28 11.05 -3.50
CA PRO A 17 17.62 10.40 -4.76
C PRO A 17 16.73 9.15 -4.96
N PRO A 18 16.44 8.77 -6.21
CA PRO A 18 15.70 7.55 -6.49
C PRO A 18 16.40 6.35 -5.84
N LEU A 19 15.57 5.46 -5.27
CA LEU A 19 16.07 4.22 -4.68
C LEU A 19 16.72 3.32 -5.74
N SER A 20 17.68 2.51 -5.31
CA SER A 20 18.13 1.39 -6.14
C SER A 20 16.99 0.39 -6.35
N LYS A 21 17.05 -0.41 -7.41
CA LYS A 21 16.09 -1.48 -7.67
C LYS A 21 15.93 -2.42 -6.46
N ALA A 22 17.03 -2.81 -5.84
CA ALA A 22 17.03 -3.71 -4.70
C ALA A 22 16.37 -3.09 -3.46
N ASP A 23 16.68 -1.83 -3.15
CA ASP A 23 16.08 -1.13 -2.01
C ASP A 23 14.60 -0.85 -2.22
N TYR A 24 14.21 -0.48 -3.43
CA TYR A 24 12.81 -0.30 -3.80
C TYR A 24 12.01 -1.60 -3.60
N VAL A 25 12.47 -2.72 -4.16
CA VAL A 25 11.82 -4.02 -4.01
C VAL A 25 11.74 -4.42 -2.54
N LYS A 26 12.80 -4.19 -1.75
CA LYS A 26 12.81 -4.50 -0.32
C LYS A 26 11.74 -3.71 0.44
N GLN A 27 11.65 -2.40 0.21
CA GLN A 27 10.65 -1.56 0.88
C GLN A 27 9.23 -1.95 0.47
N MET A 28 9.00 -2.16 -0.82
CA MET A 28 7.68 -2.56 -1.32
C MET A 28 7.24 -3.93 -0.78
N LYS A 29 8.17 -4.88 -0.62
CA LYS A 29 7.87 -6.18 0.00
C LYS A 29 7.46 -6.06 1.46
N VAL A 30 8.11 -5.20 2.23
CA VAL A 30 7.74 -4.97 3.65
C VAL A 30 6.30 -4.43 3.73
N ILE A 31 5.96 -3.44 2.90
CA ILE A 31 4.60 -2.89 2.83
C ILE A 31 3.60 -3.98 2.40
N GLY A 32 3.93 -4.74 1.36
CA GLY A 32 3.07 -5.82 0.85
C GLY A 32 2.83 -6.93 1.87
N GLN A 33 3.85 -7.33 2.63
CA GLN A 33 3.73 -8.34 3.69
C GLN A 33 2.85 -7.84 4.84
N SER A 34 2.98 -6.58 5.24
CA SER A 34 2.13 -5.97 6.26
C SER A 34 0.65 -6.00 5.84
N LEU A 35 0.36 -5.58 4.61
CA LEU A 35 -1.00 -5.62 4.05
C LEU A 35 -1.54 -7.04 3.92
N SER A 36 -0.72 -7.99 3.46
CA SER A 36 -1.11 -9.40 3.34
C SER A 36 -1.49 -10.00 4.70
N THR A 37 -0.74 -9.69 5.74
CA THR A 37 -1.05 -10.13 7.11
C THR A 37 -2.40 -9.58 7.58
N SER A 38 -2.67 -8.32 7.32
CA SER A 38 -3.95 -7.68 7.69
C SER A 38 -5.13 -8.27 6.92
N ILE A 39 -4.97 -8.49 5.61
CA ILE A 39 -6.01 -9.10 4.77
C ILE A 39 -6.30 -10.53 5.22
N ASN A 40 -5.28 -11.32 5.53
CA ASN A 40 -5.46 -12.68 6.01
C ASN A 40 -6.25 -12.77 7.32
N SER A 41 -6.22 -11.72 8.15
CA SER A 41 -7.00 -11.67 9.39
C SER A 41 -8.52 -11.70 9.17
N ILE A 42 -8.98 -11.45 7.94
CA ILE A 42 -10.41 -11.49 7.58
C ILE A 42 -10.89 -12.92 7.32
N ALA A 43 -10.01 -13.85 6.98
CA ALA A 43 -10.38 -15.19 6.52
C ALA A 43 -11.19 -16.00 7.55
N ASP A 44 -10.96 -15.78 8.83
CA ASP A 44 -11.60 -16.51 9.92
C ASP A 44 -12.82 -15.81 10.53
N VAL A 45 -13.24 -14.69 9.94
CA VAL A 45 -14.35 -13.91 10.47
C VAL A 45 -15.69 -14.57 10.16
N ARG A 46 -16.54 -14.70 11.19
CA ARG A 46 -17.84 -15.39 11.10
C ARG A 46 -19.05 -14.51 11.39
N THR A 47 -18.84 -13.29 11.87
CA THR A 47 -19.93 -12.39 12.22
C THR A 47 -19.75 -11.02 11.55
N PRO A 48 -20.85 -10.31 11.21
CA PRO A 48 -20.77 -9.00 10.58
C PRO A 48 -19.94 -7.99 11.39
N LYS A 49 -20.14 -7.98 12.72
CA LYS A 49 -19.41 -7.06 13.61
C LYS A 49 -17.89 -7.33 13.62
N ALA A 50 -17.49 -8.59 13.69
CA ALA A 50 -16.08 -8.94 13.62
C ALA A 50 -15.50 -8.63 12.25
N ALA A 51 -16.27 -8.82 11.17
CA ALA A 51 -15.88 -8.44 9.81
C ALA A 51 -15.69 -6.93 9.68
N ALA A 52 -16.61 -6.13 10.21
CA ALA A 52 -16.47 -4.68 10.21
C ALA A 52 -15.20 -4.24 10.94
N THR A 53 -14.91 -4.81 12.12
CA THR A 53 -13.70 -4.50 12.88
C THR A 53 -12.43 -4.88 12.12
N ALA A 54 -12.37 -6.07 11.52
CA ALA A 54 -11.24 -6.53 10.74
C ALA A 54 -11.01 -5.65 9.49
N LEU A 55 -12.10 -5.31 8.77
CA LEU A 55 -12.00 -4.43 7.60
C LEU A 55 -11.62 -2.99 7.95
N THR A 56 -12.05 -2.47 9.10
CA THR A 56 -11.59 -1.15 9.59
C THR A 56 -10.08 -1.17 9.80
N LYS A 57 -9.55 -2.23 10.41
CA LYS A 57 -8.11 -2.38 10.57
C LYS A 57 -7.39 -2.44 9.21
N VAL A 58 -7.90 -3.21 8.26
CA VAL A 58 -7.33 -3.26 6.90
C VAL A 58 -7.37 -1.89 6.23
N GLN A 59 -8.46 -1.14 6.39
CA GLN A 59 -8.58 0.23 5.87
C GLN A 59 -7.49 1.15 6.43
N ASP A 60 -7.23 1.09 7.73
CA ASP A 60 -6.20 1.90 8.39
C ASP A 60 -4.79 1.48 7.94
N ASP A 61 -4.54 0.19 7.81
CA ASP A 61 -3.27 -0.34 7.32
C ASP A 61 -3.02 0.05 5.84
N LEU A 62 -4.07 0.06 5.00
CA LEU A 62 -4.01 0.55 3.62
C LEU A 62 -3.67 2.05 3.54
N LYS A 63 -4.29 2.87 4.38
CA LYS A 63 -3.97 4.31 4.47
C LYS A 63 -2.51 4.52 4.88
N THR A 64 -2.07 3.79 5.89
CA THR A 64 -0.67 3.82 6.34
C THR A 64 0.27 3.41 5.21
N ALA A 65 -0.02 2.31 4.51
CA ALA A 65 0.76 1.85 3.38
C ALA A 65 0.84 2.89 2.25
N ALA A 66 -0.28 3.51 1.90
CA ALA A 66 -0.31 4.58 0.89
C ALA A 66 0.58 5.77 1.30
N ASP A 67 0.57 6.15 2.58
CA ASP A 67 1.40 7.25 3.09
C ASP A 67 2.89 6.88 3.16
N GLU A 68 3.22 5.63 3.43
CA GLU A 68 4.59 5.11 3.35
C GLU A 68 5.07 5.09 1.89
N MET A 69 4.24 4.63 0.96
CA MET A 69 4.54 4.60 -0.47
C MET A 69 4.78 6.00 -1.04
N LYS A 70 4.01 7.02 -0.63
CA LYS A 70 4.21 8.42 -1.02
C LYS A 70 5.60 8.97 -0.63
N LYS A 71 6.23 8.42 0.41
CA LYS A 71 7.57 8.82 0.87
C LYS A 71 8.69 8.14 0.08
N ILE A 72 8.38 7.08 -0.65
CA ILE A 72 9.35 6.37 -1.48
C ILE A 72 9.61 7.19 -2.75
N ASN A 73 10.89 7.41 -3.07
CA ASN A 73 11.29 7.92 -4.38
C ASN A 73 11.68 6.73 -5.26
N PRO A 74 10.76 6.23 -6.12
CA PRO A 74 11.00 5.02 -6.89
C PRO A 74 12.02 5.25 -8.01
N PRO A 75 12.63 4.17 -8.54
CA PRO A 75 13.40 4.25 -9.78
C PRO A 75 12.58 4.84 -10.93
N ALA A 76 13.24 5.59 -11.82
CA ALA A 76 12.57 6.36 -12.87
C ALA A 76 11.70 5.50 -13.82
N ASP A 77 12.13 4.27 -14.08
CA ASP A 77 11.45 3.32 -14.98
C ASP A 77 10.16 2.71 -14.41
N VAL A 78 9.92 2.85 -13.10
CA VAL A 78 8.68 2.39 -12.44
C VAL A 78 7.93 3.50 -11.73
N LYS A 79 8.32 4.74 -11.92
CA LYS A 79 7.73 5.88 -11.21
C LYS A 79 6.22 5.98 -11.44
N ASP A 80 5.79 5.96 -12.68
CA ASP A 80 4.36 6.08 -13.04
C ASP A 80 3.55 4.89 -12.50
N ALA A 81 4.10 3.68 -12.58
CA ALA A 81 3.46 2.48 -12.04
C ALA A 81 3.38 2.53 -10.51
N HIS A 82 4.40 3.07 -9.84
CA HIS A 82 4.41 3.29 -8.39
C HIS A 82 3.35 4.31 -7.96
N GLU A 83 3.22 5.42 -8.68
CA GLU A 83 2.19 6.43 -8.42
C GLU A 83 0.78 5.85 -8.58
N LYS A 84 0.54 5.09 -9.65
CA LYS A 84 -0.73 4.38 -9.87
C LYS A 84 -1.03 3.38 -8.73
N LEU A 85 -0.02 2.61 -8.30
CA LEU A 85 -0.18 1.66 -7.21
C LEU A 85 -0.50 2.37 -5.90
N THR A 86 0.20 3.45 -5.59
CA THR A 86 -0.04 4.28 -4.41
C THR A 86 -1.46 4.83 -4.38
N GLN A 87 -1.94 5.35 -5.53
CA GLN A 87 -3.30 5.83 -5.66
C GLN A 87 -4.32 4.70 -5.51
N ALA A 88 -4.09 3.54 -6.15
CA ALA A 88 -4.98 2.40 -6.05
C ALA A 88 -5.10 1.86 -4.61
N VAL A 89 -4.01 1.88 -3.82
CA VAL A 89 -4.04 1.51 -2.39
C VAL A 89 -4.89 2.50 -1.59
N SER A 90 -4.76 3.80 -1.85
CA SER A 90 -5.57 4.85 -1.20
C SER A 90 -7.05 4.71 -1.56
N ASP A 91 -7.35 4.57 -2.85
CA ASP A 91 -8.73 4.41 -3.35
C ASP A 91 -9.38 3.13 -2.80
N PHE A 92 -8.60 2.07 -2.64
CA PHE A 92 -9.09 0.83 -2.06
C PHE A 92 -9.48 1.03 -0.58
N ALA A 93 -8.66 1.73 0.19
CA ALA A 93 -9.01 2.09 1.56
C ALA A 93 -10.32 2.87 1.63
N ASP A 94 -10.53 3.85 0.74
CA ASP A 94 -11.74 4.66 0.72
C ASP A 94 -12.97 3.84 0.31
N GLN A 95 -12.83 2.94 -0.68
CA GLN A 95 -13.93 2.08 -1.13
C GLN A 95 -14.33 1.00 -0.11
N LEU A 96 -13.53 0.73 0.91
CA LEU A 96 -13.92 -0.15 2.01
C LEU A 96 -14.95 0.47 2.95
N GLY A 97 -15.03 1.80 3.05
CA GLY A 97 -15.97 2.50 3.93
C GLY A 97 -17.42 2.01 3.79
N PRO A 98 -18.04 2.08 2.60
CA PRO A 98 -19.40 1.59 2.38
C PRO A 98 -19.60 0.10 2.70
N VAL A 99 -18.57 -0.73 2.54
CA VAL A 99 -18.62 -2.15 2.90
C VAL A 99 -18.66 -2.31 4.42
N ILE A 100 -17.83 -1.55 5.14
CA ILE A 100 -17.81 -1.52 6.61
C ILE A 100 -19.16 -1.07 7.16
N ASP A 101 -19.78 -0.05 6.55
CA ASP A 101 -21.11 0.43 6.97
C ASP A 101 -22.20 -0.65 6.82
N LYS A 102 -22.20 -1.40 5.71
CA LYS A 102 -23.12 -2.53 5.51
C LYS A 102 -22.89 -3.65 6.52
N LEU A 103 -21.64 -3.96 6.83
CA LEU A 103 -21.29 -4.95 7.85
C LEU A 103 -21.76 -4.52 9.24
N ASN A 104 -21.63 -3.24 9.59
CA ASN A 104 -22.16 -2.68 10.82
C ASN A 104 -23.69 -2.74 10.87
N GLY A 105 -24.35 -2.67 9.72
CA GLY A 105 -25.79 -2.91 9.55
C GLY A 105 -26.20 -4.40 9.61
N GLY A 106 -25.25 -5.32 9.75
CA GLY A 106 -25.51 -6.76 9.87
C GLY A 106 -25.42 -7.55 8.57
N ASP A 107 -25.06 -6.92 7.44
CA ASP A 107 -24.97 -7.58 6.13
C ASP A 107 -23.57 -8.21 5.92
N LEU A 108 -23.42 -9.47 6.29
CA LEU A 108 -22.16 -10.22 6.07
C LEU A 108 -21.86 -10.44 4.59
N SER A 109 -22.88 -10.44 3.72
CA SER A 109 -22.68 -10.63 2.27
C SER A 109 -21.88 -9.50 1.62
N ALA A 110 -21.81 -8.33 2.25
CA ALA A 110 -21.01 -7.21 1.81
C ALA A 110 -19.50 -7.55 1.67
N LEU A 111 -18.99 -8.52 2.44
CA LEU A 111 -17.60 -8.98 2.28
C LEU A 111 -17.29 -9.50 0.88
N ALA A 112 -18.24 -10.18 0.23
CA ALA A 112 -18.04 -10.70 -1.11
C ALA A 112 -17.85 -9.59 -2.16
N THR A 113 -18.26 -8.36 -1.86
CA THR A 113 -18.12 -7.24 -2.78
C THR A 113 -16.70 -6.67 -2.81
N VAL A 114 -15.87 -6.93 -1.79
CA VAL A 114 -14.50 -6.38 -1.67
C VAL A 114 -13.64 -6.69 -2.90
N THR A 115 -13.68 -7.95 -3.38
CA THR A 115 -12.89 -8.38 -4.53
C THR A 115 -13.41 -7.83 -5.87
N THR A 116 -14.62 -7.30 -5.89
CA THR A 116 -15.24 -6.68 -7.08
C THR A 116 -15.04 -5.17 -7.15
N LEU A 117 -14.48 -4.56 -6.11
CA LEU A 117 -14.20 -3.13 -6.08
C LEU A 117 -13.22 -2.74 -7.20
N LYS A 118 -13.49 -1.59 -7.81
CA LYS A 118 -12.64 -1.09 -8.91
C LYS A 118 -11.20 -0.91 -8.42
N ALA A 119 -11.00 -0.32 -7.26
CA ALA A 119 -9.67 -0.07 -6.71
C ALA A 119 -8.88 -1.36 -6.44
N PHE A 120 -9.55 -2.46 -6.10
CA PHE A 120 -8.89 -3.77 -5.96
C PHE A 120 -8.30 -4.26 -7.30
N ARG A 121 -9.03 -4.08 -8.39
CA ARG A 121 -8.54 -4.42 -9.75
C ARG A 121 -7.43 -3.48 -10.20
N ASP A 122 -7.55 -2.19 -9.93
CA ASP A 122 -6.53 -1.19 -10.26
C ASP A 122 -5.23 -1.48 -9.51
N LEU A 123 -5.33 -1.91 -8.25
CA LEU A 123 -4.19 -2.33 -7.43
C LEU A 123 -3.46 -3.53 -8.06
N GLN A 124 -4.20 -4.55 -8.48
CA GLN A 124 -3.62 -5.73 -9.15
C GLN A 124 -2.95 -5.33 -10.48
N THR A 125 -3.57 -4.45 -11.25
CA THR A 125 -3.03 -3.97 -12.52
C THR A 125 -1.73 -3.18 -12.30
N ALA A 126 -1.72 -2.24 -11.38
CA ALA A 126 -0.53 -1.41 -11.10
C ALA A 126 0.63 -2.25 -10.53
N ALA A 127 0.35 -3.19 -9.63
CA ALA A 127 1.35 -4.13 -9.13
C ALA A 127 1.92 -5.01 -10.26
N GLY A 128 1.07 -5.42 -11.19
CA GLY A 128 1.46 -6.16 -12.39
C GLY A 128 2.37 -5.36 -13.32
N GLU A 129 2.13 -4.05 -13.49
CA GLU A 129 2.99 -3.16 -14.27
C GLU A 129 4.40 -3.09 -13.68
N ILE A 130 4.52 -2.95 -12.35
CA ILE A 130 5.81 -2.95 -11.64
C ILE A 130 6.53 -4.29 -11.83
N THR A 131 5.81 -5.41 -11.73
CA THR A 131 6.39 -6.73 -11.92
C THR A 131 6.87 -6.94 -13.36
N LYS A 132 6.11 -6.46 -14.37
CA LYS A 132 6.50 -6.51 -15.78
C LYS A 132 7.77 -5.69 -16.07
N ALA A 133 7.99 -4.60 -15.34
CA ALA A 133 9.22 -3.82 -15.40
C ALA A 133 10.43 -4.54 -14.75
N GLY A 134 10.24 -5.76 -14.26
CA GLY A 134 11.29 -6.58 -13.66
C GLY A 134 11.49 -6.37 -12.16
N TYR A 135 10.55 -5.75 -11.47
CA TYR A 135 10.57 -5.52 -10.03
C TYR A 135 9.64 -6.52 -9.33
N ASN A 136 10.19 -7.57 -8.77
CA ASN A 136 9.40 -8.56 -8.03
C ASN A 136 9.07 -8.04 -6.62
N ILE A 137 7.93 -7.36 -6.52
CA ILE A 137 7.41 -6.80 -5.26
C ILE A 137 6.46 -7.74 -4.52
N SER A 138 6.10 -8.86 -5.12
CA SER A 138 5.31 -9.91 -4.47
C SER A 138 6.18 -10.67 -3.46
N GLY A 139 5.70 -10.83 -2.24
CA GLY A 139 6.33 -11.58 -1.17
C GLY A 139 5.86 -13.03 -1.15
#